data_e222d0ab491f41a3fe11accaae97b327
#
_entry.id   e222d0ab491f41a3fe11accaae97b327
#
_cell.length_a   1.000
_cell.length_b   1.000
_cell.length_c   1.000
_cell.angle_alpha   90.00
_cell.angle_beta   90.00
_cell.angle_gamma   90.00
#
_symmetry.space_group_name_H-M   'P 1'
#
loop_
_entity.id
_entity.type
_entity.pdbx_description
1 polymer ?
#
loop_
_entity_poly.entity_id
_entity_poly.type
_entity_poly.pdbx_seq_one_letter_code
_entity_poly.pdbx_strand_id
1 'polypeptide(L)'
;MLASASRKHVKRRFIGRASAVLPSDRRALPSASDGIGNMLCGIIRISRKCHSAHRAMTKFVFVTGGVVSSLGKGIAAASLAAILESRGLKVTLLKLDPYINVDPGTMSPFQHGEVFVTDDGAETDLDLGHYERFISAKMKKVNNFTTGQIYESVIRKERRGEYLGKTVQVIPHITNEIQEFIHRGAEGYDVAIVEIGGTVGDIESLPFLEAARQLSLRSGRNSSAFVHLTLVPYLPYAGELKTKPTQHSVQKLREIGISPDALLCRADRRIPDDERAKISLFSNVQQDAVISVWDADTIYKIPQMLHDQGLDRIICDKLELNVQAADLSMWSRLIAALENPRHEVSIAMVGKYVDLTESYKSLTEALRHAGIHTESRVSIEYVDSEDIETHGVANLAKFDAILVPGGFGKRGVEGKIAAVRYAREHKVPYLGICLGMQVALIEYARDVAGFKGANSTEFDAATEHPVVALITEWQNHDGQIERRDENSDLGGTMRLGAQTCAVKSGTLAAEIYGASVTERHRHRYEANNHYLERIEQSGLVVSARTPNESLCEIMELPRSGEHAHPWFMGVQFHPEFKSTPRDGHPLFISFIKAALAHKAESVQRKAA
;
A
#
# COMPACT_ATOMS: atom_id res chain seq x y z
N MET A 1 58.54 -27.85 -12.78
CA MET A 1 58.47 -29.29 -13.12
C MET A 1 57.13 -29.46 -13.83
N LEU A 2 57.03 -29.36 -15.17
CA LEU A 2 57.21 -30.41 -16.17
C LEU A 2 56.44 -31.69 -15.80
N ALA A 3 55.43 -32.22 -16.51
CA ALA A 3 55.28 -32.54 -17.93
C ALA A 3 53.76 -32.79 -18.19
N SER A 4 53.13 -32.45 -19.25
CA SER A 4 53.12 -32.77 -20.69
C SER A 4 52.41 -34.07 -21.08
N ALA A 5 51.58 -33.92 -22.10
CA ALA A 5 51.14 -34.85 -23.16
C ALA A 5 49.90 -35.72 -22.83
N SER A 6 48.97 -35.99 -23.71
CA SER A 6 49.05 -36.23 -25.16
C SER A 6 47.64 -36.20 -25.82
N ARG A 7 47.64 -35.69 -27.04
CA ARG A 7 46.51 -35.76 -28.02
C ARG A 7 46.31 -37.18 -28.55
N LYS A 8 45.08 -37.58 -28.88
CA LYS A 8 44.84 -38.43 -30.07
C LYS A 8 43.50 -38.05 -30.78
N HIS A 9 43.68 -37.70 -32.04
CA HIS A 9 42.68 -37.59 -33.12
C HIS A 9 42.17 -38.97 -33.53
N VAL A 10 40.88 -39.06 -33.85
CA VAL A 10 40.38 -39.95 -34.92
C VAL A 10 39.30 -39.22 -35.74
N LYS A 11 39.61 -38.99 -37.02
CA LYS A 11 38.69 -38.65 -38.13
C LYS A 11 38.18 -39.92 -38.79
N ARG A 12 36.94 -39.95 -39.29
CA ARG A 12 36.46 -40.47 -40.60
C ARG A 12 34.94 -40.42 -40.61
N ARG A 13 34.34 -39.59 -41.42
CA ARG A 13 33.77 -39.72 -42.79
C ARG A 13 32.93 -40.96 -42.96
N PHE A 14 31.61 -40.78 -43.28
CA PHE A 14 31.05 -41.30 -44.54
C PHE A 14 29.77 -40.53 -44.92
N ILE A 15 29.69 -40.31 -46.25
CA ILE A 15 28.65 -39.66 -47.05
C ILE A 15 27.66 -40.74 -47.46
N GLY A 16 26.35 -40.41 -47.52
CA GLY A 16 25.35 -41.27 -48.14
C GLY A 16 24.12 -40.44 -48.51
N ARG A 17 24.01 -40.06 -49.77
CA ARG A 17 22.78 -39.58 -50.41
C ARG A 17 21.86 -40.79 -50.71
N ALA A 18 20.57 -40.62 -50.51
CA ALA A 18 19.58 -41.37 -51.32
C ALA A 18 18.31 -40.53 -51.46
N SER A 19 18.04 -40.20 -52.71
CA SER A 19 16.77 -39.67 -53.23
C SER A 19 15.83 -40.84 -53.54
N ALA A 20 14.54 -40.72 -53.30
CA ALA A 20 13.45 -41.42 -54.01
C ALA A 20 12.11 -40.79 -53.57
N VAL A 21 11.45 -40.06 -54.44
CA VAL A 21 10.44 -40.44 -55.46
C VAL A 21 9.03 -40.47 -54.81
N LEU A 22 8.24 -39.50 -55.27
CA LEU A 22 6.76 -39.43 -55.15
C LEU A 22 6.09 -40.45 -56.10
N PRO A 23 4.86 -40.85 -55.82
CA PRO A 23 3.90 -41.02 -56.91
C PRO A 23 2.68 -40.10 -56.76
N SER A 24 2.37 -39.52 -57.87
CA SER A 24 1.13 -38.85 -58.30
C SER A 24 0.03 -39.87 -58.51
N ASP A 25 -1.16 -39.64 -58.01
CA ASP A 25 -2.36 -40.16 -58.65
C ASP A 25 -3.48 -39.13 -58.66
N ARG A 26 -3.79 -38.69 -59.87
CA ARG A 26 -4.98 -37.93 -60.26
C ARG A 26 -6.12 -38.94 -60.48
N ARG A 27 -7.30 -38.71 -59.91
CA ARG A 27 -8.56 -39.17 -60.55
C ARG A 27 -9.62 -38.07 -60.51
N ALA A 28 -10.29 -38.03 -61.66
CA ALA A 28 -11.14 -37.02 -62.22
C ALA A 28 -12.52 -36.88 -61.55
N LEU A 29 -13.09 -35.72 -61.78
CA LEU A 29 -14.50 -35.34 -61.62
C LEU A 29 -15.43 -36.14 -62.54
N PRO A 30 -16.74 -36.16 -62.24
CA PRO A 30 -17.73 -35.91 -63.31
C PRO A 30 -18.65 -34.72 -62.99
N SER A 31 -18.98 -34.04 -64.06
CA SER A 31 -19.96 -32.98 -64.29
C SER A 31 -21.39 -33.54 -64.50
N ALA A 32 -22.39 -32.77 -64.08
CA ALA A 32 -23.63 -32.46 -64.81
C ALA A 32 -24.68 -31.94 -63.82
N SER A 33 -25.12 -30.73 -63.89
CA SER A 33 -26.16 -30.06 -64.67
C SER A 33 -27.60 -30.31 -64.17
N ASP A 34 -28.27 -29.17 -63.93
CA ASP A 34 -29.69 -28.84 -64.08
C ASP A 34 -30.66 -29.03 -62.94
N GLY A 35 -31.29 -27.94 -62.58
CA GLY A 35 -32.51 -27.89 -61.77
C GLY A 35 -32.86 -26.47 -61.26
N ILE A 36 -33.56 -25.73 -62.09
CA ILE A 36 -34.18 -24.43 -61.85
C ILE A 36 -35.24 -24.56 -60.71
N GLY A 37 -35.21 -23.71 -59.73
CA GLY A 37 -36.28 -23.55 -58.72
C GLY A 37 -36.19 -22.25 -57.98
N ASN A 38 -36.90 -21.23 -58.49
CA ASN A 38 -37.15 -19.94 -57.77
C ASN A 38 -37.80 -20.14 -56.42
N MET A 39 -37.24 -19.56 -55.39
CA MET A 39 -38.04 -19.02 -54.27
C MET A 39 -37.32 -17.87 -53.58
N LEU A 40 -37.93 -16.70 -53.65
CA LEU A 40 -37.59 -15.51 -52.89
C LEU A 40 -37.53 -15.87 -51.40
N CYS A 41 -36.41 -15.61 -50.76
CA CYS A 41 -36.41 -15.44 -49.32
C CYS A 41 -35.43 -14.33 -48.92
N GLY A 42 -35.94 -13.43 -48.14
CA GLY A 42 -35.40 -12.13 -47.81
C GLY A 42 -33.98 -12.15 -47.26
N ILE A 43 -33.17 -11.27 -47.78
CA ILE A 43 -31.85 -10.96 -47.28
C ILE A 43 -32.01 -10.15 -45.98
N ILE A 44 -32.05 -10.84 -44.85
CA ILE A 44 -31.81 -10.20 -43.55
C ILE A 44 -30.29 -9.92 -43.51
N ARG A 45 -29.93 -8.70 -43.82
CA ARG A 45 -28.62 -8.14 -43.51
C ARG A 45 -28.48 -8.08 -41.99
N ILE A 46 -28.03 -9.13 -41.34
CA ILE A 46 -27.45 -9.06 -40.02
C ILE A 46 -26.14 -8.32 -40.19
N SER A 47 -26.20 -7.01 -40.04
CA SER A 47 -25.03 -6.19 -39.79
C SER A 47 -24.46 -6.65 -38.45
N ARG A 48 -23.58 -7.65 -38.49
CA ARG A 48 -22.66 -7.86 -37.37
C ARG A 48 -21.78 -6.61 -37.30
N LYS A 49 -22.19 -5.63 -36.48
CA LYS A 49 -21.26 -4.70 -35.91
C LYS A 49 -20.30 -5.53 -35.02
N CYS A 50 -19.24 -6.07 -35.62
CA CYS A 50 -18.04 -6.37 -34.92
C CYS A 50 -17.49 -5.03 -34.40
N HIS A 51 -17.98 -4.60 -33.24
CA HIS A 51 -17.19 -3.78 -32.35
C HIS A 51 -16.13 -4.74 -31.77
N SER A 52 -15.10 -5.06 -32.55
CA SER A 52 -13.80 -5.33 -31.99
C SER A 52 -13.37 -4.00 -31.40
N ALA A 53 -13.78 -3.74 -30.15
CA ALA A 53 -13.04 -2.82 -29.33
C ALA A 53 -11.60 -3.37 -29.35
N HIS A 54 -10.73 -2.76 -30.11
CA HIS A 54 -9.30 -2.86 -29.93
C HIS A 54 -9.10 -2.39 -28.48
N ARG A 55 -9.00 -3.34 -27.55
CA ARG A 55 -8.61 -3.04 -26.18
C ARG A 55 -7.20 -2.45 -26.33
N ALA A 56 -7.09 -1.13 -26.18
CA ALA A 56 -5.80 -0.47 -26.26
C ALA A 56 -4.85 -1.19 -25.30
N MET A 57 -3.66 -1.56 -25.77
CA MET A 57 -2.65 -2.19 -24.91
C MET A 57 -2.30 -1.23 -23.79
N THR A 58 -2.27 -1.71 -22.55
CA THR A 58 -1.83 -0.94 -21.39
C THR A 58 -0.45 -0.32 -21.65
N LYS A 59 -0.31 0.96 -21.39
CA LYS A 59 0.95 1.69 -21.46
C LYS A 59 1.67 1.60 -20.10
N PHE A 60 3.00 1.59 -20.12
CA PHE A 60 3.80 1.43 -18.90
C PHE A 60 4.63 2.69 -18.62
N VAL A 61 4.65 3.12 -17.37
CA VAL A 61 5.59 4.15 -16.90
C VAL A 61 6.45 3.52 -15.81
N PHE A 62 7.74 3.33 -16.09
CA PHE A 62 8.68 2.80 -15.12
C PHE A 62 9.30 3.93 -14.31
N VAL A 63 9.12 3.89 -12.99
CA VAL A 63 9.71 4.85 -12.05
C VAL A 63 10.89 4.17 -11.37
N THR A 64 12.08 4.75 -11.56
CA THR A 64 13.34 4.27 -11.00
C THR A 64 13.96 5.34 -10.11
N GLY A 65 14.83 4.96 -9.19
CA GLY A 65 15.54 5.93 -8.36
C GLY A 65 17.03 5.65 -8.27
N GLY A 66 17.80 6.69 -8.06
CA GLY A 66 19.23 6.59 -7.90
C GLY A 66 19.76 7.50 -6.81
N VAL A 67 21.07 7.39 -6.53
CA VAL A 67 21.83 8.14 -5.53
C VAL A 67 21.64 7.60 -4.10
N VAL A 68 20.40 7.67 -3.56
CA VAL A 68 20.07 7.19 -2.20
C VAL A 68 18.66 6.61 -2.15
N SER A 69 18.36 5.83 -1.11
CA SER A 69 17.00 5.39 -0.78
C SER A 69 16.15 6.55 -0.25
N SER A 70 14.86 6.32 -0.07
CA SER A 70 13.91 7.28 0.54
C SER A 70 13.82 8.65 -0.17
N LEU A 71 14.11 8.70 -1.48
CA LEU A 71 13.97 9.91 -2.31
C LEU A 71 12.52 10.30 -2.56
N GLY A 72 11.55 9.43 -2.25
CA GLY A 72 10.12 9.66 -2.49
C GLY A 72 9.64 9.14 -3.86
N LYS A 73 10.19 8.01 -4.35
CA LYS A 73 9.70 7.33 -5.56
C LYS A 73 8.20 7.05 -5.51
N GLY A 74 7.72 6.48 -4.38
CA GLY A 74 6.30 6.16 -4.18
C GLY A 74 5.40 7.37 -4.31
N ILE A 75 5.77 8.49 -3.68
CA ILE A 75 5.02 9.76 -3.76
C ILE A 75 5.05 10.33 -5.17
N ALA A 76 6.20 10.28 -5.86
CA ALA A 76 6.31 10.77 -7.24
C ALA A 76 5.47 9.93 -8.21
N ALA A 77 5.51 8.59 -8.07
CA ALA A 77 4.70 7.65 -8.84
C ALA A 77 3.20 7.88 -8.60
N ALA A 78 2.79 7.97 -7.33
CA ALA A 78 1.42 8.24 -6.93
C ALA A 78 0.91 9.60 -7.43
N SER A 79 1.76 10.63 -7.37
CA SER A 79 1.43 11.97 -7.86
C SER A 79 1.23 11.99 -9.37
N LEU A 80 2.10 11.34 -10.13
CA LEU A 80 1.94 11.19 -11.58
C LEU A 80 0.68 10.40 -11.91
N ALA A 81 0.40 9.32 -11.15
CA ALA A 81 -0.83 8.55 -11.31
C ALA A 81 -2.08 9.39 -11.11
N ALA A 82 -2.10 10.22 -10.06
CA ALA A 82 -3.21 11.13 -9.77
C ALA A 82 -3.44 12.16 -10.88
N ILE A 83 -2.37 12.70 -11.46
CA ILE A 83 -2.48 13.65 -12.57
C ILE A 83 -3.04 12.92 -13.82
N LEU A 84 -2.54 11.72 -14.14
CA LEU A 84 -3.04 10.94 -15.28
C LEU A 84 -4.49 10.48 -15.08
N GLU A 85 -4.88 10.11 -13.86
CA GLU A 85 -6.27 9.80 -13.50
C GLU A 85 -7.18 11.03 -13.71
N SER A 86 -6.72 12.23 -13.33
CA SER A 86 -7.46 13.48 -13.53
C SER A 86 -7.67 13.85 -15.00
N ARG A 87 -6.86 13.27 -15.90
CA ARG A 87 -7.03 13.36 -17.36
C ARG A 87 -8.02 12.32 -17.93
N GLY A 88 -8.69 11.54 -17.05
CA GLY A 88 -9.69 10.55 -17.42
C GLY A 88 -9.15 9.16 -17.74
N LEU A 89 -7.87 8.87 -17.48
CA LEU A 89 -7.26 7.56 -17.67
C LEU A 89 -7.57 6.63 -16.48
N LYS A 90 -7.71 5.34 -16.74
CA LYS A 90 -7.68 4.30 -15.72
C LYS A 90 -6.24 3.96 -15.41
N VAL A 91 -5.79 4.32 -14.23
CA VAL A 91 -4.39 4.17 -13.80
C VAL A 91 -4.29 3.17 -12.66
N THR A 92 -3.24 2.35 -12.68
CA THR A 92 -2.82 1.52 -11.55
C THR A 92 -1.34 1.72 -11.25
N LEU A 93 -0.93 1.35 -10.05
CA LEU A 93 0.48 1.33 -9.64
C LEU A 93 0.89 -0.08 -9.25
N LEU A 94 2.16 -0.38 -9.50
CA LEU A 94 2.81 -1.64 -9.14
C LEU A 94 4.11 -1.33 -8.41
N LYS A 95 4.33 -2.01 -7.29
CA LYS A 95 5.55 -1.93 -6.49
C LYS A 95 6.38 -3.18 -6.65
N LEU A 96 7.64 -3.01 -7.03
CA LEU A 96 8.63 -4.07 -7.19
C LEU A 96 9.70 -3.90 -6.13
N ASP A 97 9.73 -4.80 -5.15
CA ASP A 97 10.66 -4.72 -4.03
C ASP A 97 11.83 -5.69 -4.18
N PRO A 98 13.09 -5.20 -4.15
CA PRO A 98 14.24 -6.02 -4.48
C PRO A 98 14.71 -6.94 -3.33
N TYR A 99 14.07 -6.94 -2.16
CA TYR A 99 14.45 -7.82 -1.06
C TYR A 99 13.95 -9.27 -1.25
N ILE A 100 14.59 -10.21 -0.54
CA ILE A 100 14.34 -11.66 -0.64
C ILE A 100 13.17 -12.12 0.23
N ASN A 101 12.70 -11.32 1.18
CA ASN A 101 11.51 -11.65 1.96
C ASN A 101 10.33 -11.88 1.02
N VAL A 102 9.50 -12.89 1.32
CA VAL A 102 8.30 -13.19 0.53
C VAL A 102 7.27 -12.07 0.66
N ASP A 103 7.14 -11.54 1.87
CA ASP A 103 6.33 -10.36 2.18
C ASP A 103 6.96 -9.58 3.36
N PRO A 104 6.52 -8.34 3.62
CA PRO A 104 7.03 -7.53 4.72
C PRO A 104 6.43 -7.87 6.10
N GLY A 105 5.49 -8.81 6.20
CA GLY A 105 4.74 -9.08 7.43
C GLY A 105 5.59 -9.45 8.64
N THR A 106 6.76 -10.08 8.42
CA THR A 106 7.72 -10.46 9.47
C THR A 106 8.88 -9.48 9.62
N MET A 107 8.93 -8.42 8.82
CA MET A 107 10.01 -7.43 8.85
C MET A 107 9.85 -6.49 10.03
N SER A 108 10.98 -6.01 10.57
CA SER A 108 10.96 -5.02 11.65
C SER A 108 10.46 -3.66 11.13
N PRO A 109 9.49 -3.02 11.82
CA PRO A 109 9.06 -1.66 11.48
C PRO A 109 10.20 -0.63 11.50
N PHE A 110 11.27 -0.88 12.26
CA PHE A 110 12.48 -0.03 12.27
C PHE A 110 13.24 -0.03 10.95
N GLN A 111 13.15 -1.09 10.16
CA GLN A 111 13.85 -1.21 8.89
C GLN A 111 12.96 -0.93 7.69
N HIS A 112 11.67 -1.23 7.80
CA HIS A 112 10.76 -1.24 6.67
C HIS A 112 9.62 -0.22 6.77
N GLY A 113 9.37 0.35 7.95
CA GLY A 113 8.21 1.19 8.21
C GLY A 113 6.95 0.37 8.46
N GLU A 114 5.80 0.99 8.20
CA GLU A 114 4.48 0.37 8.37
C GLU A 114 4.26 -0.75 7.34
N VAL A 115 3.66 -1.84 7.79
CA VAL A 115 3.13 -2.89 6.90
C VAL A 115 1.70 -2.51 6.52
N PHE A 116 1.48 -2.19 5.25
CA PHE A 116 0.16 -1.87 4.73
C PHE A 116 -0.59 -3.14 4.31
N VAL A 117 -1.88 -3.23 4.62
CA VAL A 117 -2.70 -4.39 4.28
C VAL A 117 -3.76 -4.03 3.25
N THR A 118 -3.85 -4.82 2.19
CA THR A 118 -4.85 -4.66 1.12
C THR A 118 -6.19 -5.33 1.47
N ASP A 119 -7.24 -5.04 0.69
CA ASP A 119 -8.57 -5.65 0.92
C ASP A 119 -8.52 -7.18 0.75
N ASP A 120 -7.68 -7.71 -0.14
CA ASP A 120 -7.49 -9.15 -0.37
C ASP A 120 -6.45 -9.80 0.57
N GLY A 121 -6.05 -9.10 1.63
CA GLY A 121 -5.24 -9.62 2.72
C GLY A 121 -3.75 -9.74 2.43
N ALA A 122 -3.23 -9.02 1.44
CA ALA A 122 -1.79 -8.96 1.25
C ALA A 122 -1.15 -7.99 2.26
N GLU A 123 -0.08 -8.43 2.92
CA GLU A 123 0.85 -7.57 3.65
C GLU A 123 1.86 -7.00 2.66
N THR A 124 1.96 -5.68 2.59
CA THR A 124 2.70 -4.97 1.54
C THR A 124 3.52 -3.82 2.09
N ASP A 125 4.38 -3.28 1.24
CA ASP A 125 5.12 -2.05 1.51
C ASP A 125 4.17 -0.86 1.75
N LEU A 126 4.59 0.09 2.58
CA LEU A 126 3.84 1.31 2.93
C LEU A 126 3.50 2.19 1.70
N ASP A 127 4.23 2.05 0.60
CA ASP A 127 3.98 2.80 -0.63
C ASP A 127 2.60 2.50 -1.22
N LEU A 128 2.06 1.28 -1.02
CA LEU A 128 0.69 0.96 -1.48
C LEU A 128 -0.36 1.82 -0.77
N GLY A 129 -0.11 2.18 0.48
CA GLY A 129 -0.91 3.17 1.20
C GLY A 129 -0.87 4.55 0.54
N HIS A 130 0.32 5.00 0.10
CA HIS A 130 0.43 6.23 -0.67
C HIS A 130 -0.37 6.13 -1.98
N TYR A 131 -0.29 5.01 -2.70
CA TYR A 131 -1.02 4.83 -3.94
C TYR A 131 -2.53 5.01 -3.74
N GLU A 132 -3.13 4.31 -2.77
CA GLU A 132 -4.58 4.42 -2.49
C GLU A 132 -5.02 5.81 -2.01
N ARG A 133 -4.13 6.59 -1.39
CA ARG A 133 -4.42 7.98 -1.02
C ARG A 133 -4.48 8.91 -2.22
N PHE A 134 -3.71 8.62 -3.27
CA PHE A 134 -3.56 9.49 -4.44
C PHE A 134 -4.51 9.15 -5.58
N ILE A 135 -4.84 7.87 -5.82
CA ILE A 135 -5.75 7.43 -6.89
C ILE A 135 -6.98 6.72 -6.35
N SER A 136 -7.99 6.56 -7.21
CA SER A 136 -9.25 5.89 -6.86
C SER A 136 -9.15 4.37 -6.88
N ALA A 137 -8.17 3.82 -7.61
CA ALA A 137 -7.97 2.38 -7.70
C ALA A 137 -7.53 1.80 -6.35
N LYS A 138 -8.17 0.69 -5.94
CA LYS A 138 -7.76 -0.05 -4.75
C LYS A 138 -6.64 -1.03 -5.10
N MET A 139 -5.61 -1.03 -4.27
CA MET A 139 -4.48 -1.94 -4.42
C MET A 139 -4.85 -3.35 -3.96
N LYS A 140 -4.24 -4.33 -4.61
CA LYS A 140 -4.45 -5.76 -4.38
C LYS A 140 -3.09 -6.46 -4.29
N LYS A 141 -3.10 -7.73 -3.92
CA LYS A 141 -1.91 -8.59 -3.89
C LYS A 141 -1.09 -8.54 -5.19
N VAL A 142 -1.75 -8.37 -6.34
CA VAL A 142 -1.08 -8.26 -7.64
C VAL A 142 -0.36 -6.92 -7.86
N ASN A 143 -0.50 -5.95 -6.98
CA ASN A 143 0.13 -4.64 -7.10
C ASN A 143 1.48 -4.53 -6.37
N ASN A 144 1.83 -5.53 -5.55
CA ASN A 144 3.14 -5.60 -4.89
C ASN A 144 3.73 -7.00 -5.05
N PHE A 145 4.98 -7.08 -5.45
CA PHE A 145 5.72 -8.32 -5.47
C PHE A 145 7.21 -8.11 -5.20
N THR A 146 7.79 -9.09 -4.52
CA THR A 146 9.17 -9.07 -4.05
C THR A 146 10.06 -9.98 -4.89
N THR A 147 11.38 -9.78 -4.82
CA THR A 147 12.33 -10.74 -5.38
C THR A 147 12.09 -12.15 -4.83
N GLY A 148 11.79 -12.28 -3.52
CA GLY A 148 11.50 -13.57 -2.90
C GLY A 148 10.35 -14.32 -3.56
N GLN A 149 9.20 -13.65 -3.78
CA GLN A 149 8.04 -14.23 -4.47
C GLN A 149 8.35 -14.66 -5.90
N ILE A 150 9.11 -13.84 -6.63
CA ILE A 150 9.51 -14.16 -8.02
C ILE A 150 10.38 -15.41 -8.05
N TYR A 151 11.43 -15.47 -7.21
CA TYR A 151 12.32 -16.62 -7.16
C TYR A 151 11.63 -17.87 -6.67
N GLU A 152 10.79 -17.77 -5.64
CA GLU A 152 9.97 -18.90 -5.16
C GLU A 152 9.08 -19.45 -6.27
N SER A 153 8.41 -18.58 -7.03
CA SER A 153 7.56 -18.98 -8.15
C SER A 153 8.36 -19.75 -9.21
N VAL A 154 9.51 -19.24 -9.62
CA VAL A 154 10.36 -19.87 -10.63
C VAL A 154 10.94 -21.20 -10.13
N ILE A 155 11.41 -21.26 -8.88
CA ILE A 155 11.92 -22.50 -8.28
C ILE A 155 10.80 -23.56 -8.19
N ARG A 156 9.59 -23.14 -7.79
CA ARG A 156 8.42 -24.04 -7.73
C ARG A 156 8.04 -24.59 -9.11
N LYS A 157 8.08 -23.76 -10.17
CA LYS A 157 7.87 -24.17 -11.56
C LYS A 157 8.96 -25.15 -12.03
N GLU A 158 10.23 -24.89 -11.67
CA GLU A 158 11.35 -25.80 -11.98
C GLU A 158 11.13 -27.17 -11.33
N ARG A 159 10.82 -27.21 -10.02
CA ARG A 159 10.59 -28.47 -9.29
C ARG A 159 9.39 -29.26 -9.82
N ARG A 160 8.42 -28.62 -10.45
CA ARG A 160 7.28 -29.25 -11.14
C ARG A 160 7.60 -29.71 -12.57
N GLY A 161 8.82 -29.43 -13.06
CA GLY A 161 9.25 -29.80 -14.41
C GLY A 161 8.68 -28.95 -15.54
N GLU A 162 8.12 -27.77 -15.24
CA GLU A 162 7.48 -26.90 -16.22
C GLU A 162 8.46 -26.35 -17.28
N TYR A 163 9.75 -26.33 -16.97
CA TYR A 163 10.81 -25.93 -17.91
C TYR A 163 11.35 -27.07 -18.78
N LEU A 164 10.79 -28.26 -18.69
CA LEU A 164 11.10 -29.41 -19.57
C LEU A 164 12.60 -29.73 -19.65
N GLY A 165 13.31 -29.69 -18.53
CA GLY A 165 14.74 -30.02 -18.42
C GLY A 165 15.69 -28.94 -18.94
N LYS A 166 15.20 -27.74 -19.27
CA LYS A 166 16.06 -26.59 -19.63
C LYS A 166 16.81 -26.09 -18.41
N THR A 167 18.01 -25.54 -18.63
CA THR A 167 18.74 -24.77 -17.61
C THR A 167 17.96 -23.51 -17.30
N VAL A 168 17.54 -23.35 -16.03
CA VAL A 168 16.82 -22.16 -15.55
C VAL A 168 17.84 -21.11 -15.10
N GLN A 169 17.69 -19.87 -15.59
CA GLN A 169 18.64 -18.77 -15.38
C GLN A 169 17.87 -17.48 -15.08
N VAL A 170 18.56 -16.47 -14.54
CA VAL A 170 17.95 -15.15 -14.30
C VAL A 170 17.35 -14.60 -15.61
N ILE A 171 18.11 -14.61 -16.69
CA ILE A 171 17.62 -14.31 -18.03
C ILE A 171 17.53 -15.63 -18.81
N PRO A 172 16.38 -16.03 -19.35
CA PRO A 172 15.12 -15.26 -19.41
C PRO A 172 14.09 -15.62 -18.32
N HIS A 173 14.35 -16.57 -17.42
CA HIS A 173 13.27 -17.17 -16.61
C HIS A 173 12.76 -16.23 -15.52
N ILE A 174 13.65 -15.64 -14.72
CA ILE A 174 13.28 -14.65 -13.70
C ILE A 174 12.73 -13.38 -14.36
N THR A 175 13.38 -12.88 -15.42
CA THR A 175 12.90 -11.66 -16.10
C THR A 175 11.55 -11.86 -16.77
N ASN A 176 11.25 -13.05 -17.31
CA ASN A 176 9.93 -13.36 -17.87
C ASN A 176 8.87 -13.44 -16.76
N GLU A 177 9.20 -14.04 -15.61
CA GLU A 177 8.29 -14.09 -14.46
C GLU A 177 7.93 -12.70 -13.97
N ILE A 178 8.93 -11.80 -13.83
CA ILE A 178 8.70 -10.39 -13.47
C ILE A 178 7.76 -9.72 -14.48
N GLN A 179 7.99 -9.89 -15.79
CA GLN A 179 7.14 -9.30 -16.83
C GLN A 179 5.71 -9.84 -16.74
N GLU A 180 5.53 -11.12 -16.44
CA GLU A 180 4.19 -11.70 -16.26
C GLU A 180 3.45 -11.13 -15.05
N PHE A 181 4.15 -10.90 -13.93
CA PHE A 181 3.56 -10.23 -12.77
C PHE A 181 3.15 -8.78 -13.11
N ILE A 182 4.01 -8.03 -13.82
CA ILE A 182 3.69 -6.68 -14.29
C ILE A 182 2.43 -6.69 -15.17
N HIS A 183 2.33 -7.61 -16.13
CA HIS A 183 1.16 -7.70 -17.01
C HIS A 183 -0.13 -8.03 -16.23
N ARG A 184 -0.08 -8.96 -15.27
CA ARG A 184 -1.24 -9.31 -14.43
C ARG A 184 -1.74 -8.12 -13.60
N GLY A 185 -0.81 -7.37 -12.98
CA GLY A 185 -1.17 -6.19 -12.21
C GLY A 185 -1.67 -5.00 -13.07
N ALA A 186 -1.31 -4.98 -14.35
CA ALA A 186 -1.70 -3.93 -15.30
C ALA A 186 -3.02 -4.24 -16.05
N GLU A 187 -3.59 -5.42 -15.87
CA GLU A 187 -4.76 -5.86 -16.63
C GLU A 187 -5.98 -4.98 -16.38
N GLY A 188 -6.54 -4.43 -17.47
CA GLY A 188 -7.76 -3.63 -17.42
C GLY A 188 -7.55 -2.13 -17.20
N TYR A 189 -6.28 -1.69 -17.14
CA TYR A 189 -5.91 -0.28 -17.01
C TYR A 189 -5.34 0.28 -18.30
N ASP A 190 -5.49 1.59 -18.50
CA ASP A 190 -4.93 2.30 -19.66
C ASP A 190 -3.43 2.54 -19.46
N VAL A 191 -3.03 2.88 -18.23
CA VAL A 191 -1.64 3.11 -17.82
C VAL A 191 -1.35 2.35 -16.52
N ALA A 192 -0.22 1.64 -16.49
CA ALA A 192 0.36 1.05 -15.30
C ALA A 192 1.68 1.76 -14.98
N ILE A 193 1.76 2.37 -13.80
CA ILE A 193 3.00 2.95 -13.28
C ILE A 193 3.69 1.89 -12.44
N VAL A 194 4.90 1.54 -12.82
CA VAL A 194 5.69 0.47 -12.21
C VAL A 194 6.85 1.10 -11.44
N GLU A 195 6.73 1.14 -10.13
CA GLU A 195 7.81 1.62 -9.27
C GLU A 195 8.81 0.49 -8.98
N ILE A 196 10.06 0.71 -9.38
CA ILE A 196 11.16 -0.20 -9.11
C ILE A 196 11.86 0.23 -7.82
N GLY A 197 11.76 -0.62 -6.79
CA GLY A 197 12.42 -0.45 -5.51
C GLY A 197 13.94 -0.53 -5.60
N GLY A 198 14.62 -0.09 -4.53
CA GLY A 198 16.08 -0.02 -4.47
C GLY A 198 16.66 1.17 -5.24
N THR A 199 17.97 1.15 -5.40
CA THR A 199 18.76 2.20 -6.05
C THR A 199 19.38 1.66 -7.34
N VAL A 200 19.30 2.43 -8.42
CA VAL A 200 19.95 2.07 -9.69
C VAL A 200 21.47 1.96 -9.48
N GLY A 201 22.00 0.78 -9.77
CA GLY A 201 23.39 0.41 -9.51
C GLY A 201 23.56 -0.67 -8.45
N ASP A 202 22.53 -0.91 -7.62
CA ASP A 202 22.52 -2.00 -6.64
C ASP A 202 22.22 -3.33 -7.34
N ILE A 203 22.85 -4.40 -6.85
CA ILE A 203 22.74 -5.74 -7.44
C ILE A 203 21.29 -6.25 -7.38
N GLU A 204 20.61 -5.95 -6.30
CA GLU A 204 19.27 -6.45 -5.98
C GLU A 204 18.21 -5.99 -7.00
N SER A 205 18.35 -4.78 -7.54
CA SER A 205 17.39 -4.20 -8.48
C SER A 205 17.63 -4.59 -9.94
N LEU A 206 18.79 -5.16 -10.28
CA LEU A 206 19.16 -5.47 -11.66
C LEU A 206 18.16 -6.39 -12.40
N PRO A 207 17.62 -7.48 -11.81
CA PRO A 207 16.64 -8.32 -12.50
C PRO A 207 15.37 -7.56 -12.89
N PHE A 208 14.91 -6.63 -12.02
CA PHE A 208 13.74 -5.79 -12.30
C PHE A 208 14.01 -4.77 -13.41
N LEU A 209 15.15 -4.10 -13.37
CA LEU A 209 15.56 -3.15 -14.40
C LEU A 209 15.72 -3.85 -15.76
N GLU A 210 16.34 -5.03 -15.80
CA GLU A 210 16.45 -5.82 -17.02
C GLU A 210 15.08 -6.28 -17.55
N ALA A 211 14.16 -6.71 -16.66
CA ALA A 211 12.80 -7.08 -17.04
C ALA A 211 12.04 -5.88 -17.63
N ALA A 212 12.15 -4.69 -17.01
CA ALA A 212 11.55 -3.45 -17.53
C ALA A 212 12.10 -3.07 -18.90
N ARG A 213 13.44 -3.15 -19.10
CA ARG A 213 14.08 -2.91 -20.37
C ARG A 213 13.56 -3.88 -21.46
N GLN A 214 13.47 -5.17 -21.14
CA GLN A 214 12.96 -6.19 -22.07
C GLN A 214 11.49 -5.96 -22.40
N LEU A 215 10.67 -5.61 -21.37
CA LEU A 215 9.25 -5.33 -21.57
C LEU A 215 9.06 -4.12 -22.50
N SER A 216 9.80 -3.04 -22.26
CA SER A 216 9.80 -1.84 -23.11
C SER A 216 10.13 -2.18 -24.58
N LEU A 217 11.15 -3.01 -24.80
CA LEU A 217 11.56 -3.43 -26.13
C LEU A 217 10.47 -4.27 -26.84
N ARG A 218 9.84 -5.20 -26.10
CA ARG A 218 8.80 -6.09 -26.65
C ARG A 218 7.48 -5.38 -26.93
N SER A 219 7.11 -4.43 -26.10
CA SER A 219 5.85 -3.68 -26.24
C SER A 219 5.88 -2.68 -27.40
N GLY A 220 7.05 -2.39 -27.94
CA GLY A 220 7.24 -1.51 -29.09
C GLY A 220 7.38 -0.03 -28.74
N ARG A 221 7.55 0.78 -29.77
CA ARG A 221 7.73 2.24 -29.61
C ARG A 221 6.50 2.86 -28.93
N ASN A 222 6.74 3.85 -28.06
CA ASN A 222 5.70 4.65 -27.40
C ASN A 222 4.73 3.84 -26.50
N SER A 223 5.12 2.60 -26.13
CA SER A 223 4.36 1.77 -25.17
C SER A 223 4.86 1.88 -23.75
N SER A 224 6.04 2.49 -23.55
CA SER A 224 6.62 2.71 -22.24
C SER A 224 7.37 4.03 -22.16
N ALA A 225 7.42 4.58 -20.93
CA ALA A 225 8.22 5.74 -20.55
C ALA A 225 9.02 5.43 -19.29
N PHE A 226 10.20 6.02 -19.15
CA PHE A 226 11.06 5.89 -17.98
C PHE A 226 11.22 7.24 -17.29
N VAL A 227 10.81 7.28 -16.04
CA VAL A 227 10.97 8.42 -15.13
C VAL A 227 12.03 8.06 -14.10
N HIS A 228 13.08 8.85 -13.99
CA HIS A 228 14.18 8.57 -13.07
C HIS A 228 14.30 9.66 -12.01
N LEU A 229 14.15 9.28 -10.74
CA LEU A 229 14.24 10.17 -9.60
C LEU A 229 15.68 10.19 -9.07
N THR A 230 16.25 11.40 -8.90
CA THR A 230 17.62 11.60 -8.44
C THR A 230 17.72 12.69 -7.38
N LEU A 231 18.86 12.78 -6.72
CA LEU A 231 19.17 13.81 -5.73
C LEU A 231 20.14 14.85 -6.31
N VAL A 232 19.82 16.12 -6.11
CA VAL A 232 20.69 17.27 -6.38
C VAL A 232 20.97 17.99 -5.06
N PRO A 233 21.99 17.56 -4.29
CA PRO A 233 22.25 18.09 -2.97
C PRO A 233 22.80 19.51 -3.05
N TYR A 234 22.37 20.35 -2.12
CA TYR A 234 22.97 21.66 -1.86
C TYR A 234 24.13 21.49 -0.86
N LEU A 235 25.29 22.05 -1.20
CA LEU A 235 26.43 22.05 -0.31
C LEU A 235 26.57 23.45 0.33
N PRO A 236 26.22 23.62 1.62
CA PRO A 236 26.23 24.94 2.28
C PRO A 236 27.59 25.64 2.22
N TYR A 237 28.67 24.88 2.38
CA TYR A 237 30.05 25.44 2.34
C TYR A 237 30.46 25.97 0.96
N ALA A 238 29.93 25.37 -0.11
CA ALA A 238 30.21 25.79 -1.48
C ALA A 238 29.17 26.80 -2.01
N GLY A 239 28.04 26.94 -1.33
CA GLY A 239 26.93 27.82 -1.74
C GLY A 239 26.24 27.38 -3.03
N GLU A 240 26.34 26.09 -3.43
CA GLU A 240 25.87 25.64 -4.73
C GLU A 240 25.21 24.25 -4.69
N LEU A 241 24.32 24.00 -5.66
CA LEU A 241 23.75 22.70 -5.96
C LEU A 241 24.75 21.82 -6.73
N LYS A 242 24.85 20.55 -6.37
CA LYS A 242 25.77 19.59 -7.02
C LYS A 242 25.00 18.62 -7.92
N THR A 243 25.23 18.75 -9.23
CA THR A 243 24.57 17.93 -10.27
C THR A 243 25.27 16.61 -10.54
N LYS A 244 26.49 16.39 -10.03
CA LYS A 244 27.28 15.15 -10.26
C LYS A 244 26.58 13.87 -9.81
N PRO A 245 25.92 13.78 -8.63
CA PRO A 245 25.21 12.57 -8.22
C PRO A 245 24.14 12.16 -9.24
N THR A 246 23.34 13.12 -9.73
CA THR A 246 22.36 12.90 -10.81
C THR A 246 23.00 12.37 -12.09
N GLN A 247 24.10 12.99 -12.54
CA GLN A 247 24.81 12.56 -13.76
C GLN A 247 25.29 11.12 -13.65
N HIS A 248 25.89 10.72 -12.52
CA HIS A 248 26.35 9.36 -12.29
C HIS A 248 25.20 8.36 -12.21
N SER A 249 24.10 8.73 -11.57
CA SER A 249 22.91 7.88 -11.48
C SER A 249 22.31 7.58 -12.85
N VAL A 250 22.16 8.61 -13.69
CA VAL A 250 21.68 8.44 -15.07
C VAL A 250 22.67 7.64 -15.91
N GLN A 251 23.98 7.83 -15.70
CA GLN A 251 24.99 7.01 -16.39
C GLN A 251 24.81 5.52 -16.04
N LYS A 252 24.61 5.18 -14.76
CA LYS A 252 24.37 3.81 -14.33
C LYS A 252 23.10 3.21 -14.95
N LEU A 253 22.01 3.98 -15.03
CA LEU A 253 20.80 3.54 -15.69
C LEU A 253 21.04 3.26 -17.20
N ARG A 254 21.81 4.12 -17.87
CA ARG A 254 22.16 3.95 -19.28
C ARG A 254 23.09 2.76 -19.54
N GLU A 255 23.97 2.41 -18.60
CA GLU A 255 24.81 1.20 -18.67
C GLU A 255 23.95 -0.08 -18.75
N ILE A 256 22.74 -0.08 -18.15
CA ILE A 256 21.76 -1.17 -18.23
C ILE A 256 21.01 -1.16 -19.56
N GLY A 257 21.13 -0.09 -20.35
CA GLY A 257 20.43 0.09 -21.62
C GLY A 257 19.08 0.81 -21.50
N ILE A 258 18.85 1.54 -20.41
CA ILE A 258 17.66 2.35 -20.17
C ILE A 258 18.03 3.83 -20.24
N SER A 259 17.32 4.60 -21.09
CA SER A 259 17.44 6.06 -21.13
C SER A 259 16.17 6.66 -20.51
N PRO A 260 16.29 7.56 -19.54
CA PRO A 260 15.11 8.21 -18.97
C PRO A 260 14.48 9.18 -19.97
N ASP A 261 13.15 9.22 -20.00
CA ASP A 261 12.35 10.19 -20.78
C ASP A 261 12.13 11.47 -19.95
N ALA A 262 12.09 11.36 -18.62
CA ALA A 262 12.06 12.48 -17.69
C ALA A 262 12.92 12.21 -16.46
N LEU A 263 13.50 13.28 -15.90
CA LEU A 263 14.25 13.28 -14.64
C LEU A 263 13.48 14.06 -13.59
N LEU A 264 13.24 13.45 -12.42
CA LEU A 264 12.75 14.13 -11.24
C LEU A 264 13.94 14.41 -10.32
N CYS A 265 14.38 15.65 -10.29
CA CYS A 265 15.56 16.07 -9.56
C CYS A 265 15.15 16.62 -8.19
N ARG A 266 15.27 15.81 -7.13
CA ARG A 266 14.94 16.24 -5.77
C ARG A 266 16.07 17.11 -5.20
N ALA A 267 15.68 18.22 -4.59
CA ALA A 267 16.57 19.13 -3.87
C ALA A 267 15.80 19.74 -2.67
N ASP A 268 16.51 20.40 -1.76
CA ASP A 268 15.90 21.17 -0.67
C ASP A 268 15.24 22.48 -1.16
N ARG A 269 15.51 22.88 -2.42
CA ARG A 269 15.03 24.09 -3.07
C ARG A 269 14.83 23.91 -4.56
N ARG A 270 14.14 24.85 -5.20
CA ARG A 270 13.99 24.86 -6.66
C ARG A 270 15.37 24.93 -7.34
N ILE A 271 15.56 24.07 -8.35
CA ILE A 271 16.79 24.01 -9.13
C ILE A 271 16.74 25.10 -10.20
N PRO A 272 17.74 26.01 -10.27
CA PRO A 272 17.82 27.03 -11.29
C PRO A 272 17.95 26.47 -12.72
N ASP A 273 17.62 27.30 -13.72
CA ASP A 273 17.58 26.85 -15.11
C ASP A 273 18.96 26.50 -15.67
N ASP A 274 20.02 27.14 -15.19
CA ASP A 274 21.41 26.83 -15.60
C ASP A 274 21.83 25.42 -15.14
N GLU A 275 21.52 25.04 -13.92
CA GLU A 275 21.75 23.69 -13.41
C GLU A 275 20.86 22.67 -14.12
N ARG A 276 19.61 23.01 -14.43
CA ARG A 276 18.73 22.16 -15.24
C ARG A 276 19.29 21.94 -16.64
N ALA A 277 19.78 23.00 -17.31
CA ALA A 277 20.44 22.91 -18.61
C ALA A 277 21.69 22.02 -18.54
N LYS A 278 22.49 22.13 -17.49
CA LYS A 278 23.66 21.28 -17.24
C LYS A 278 23.27 19.83 -17.04
N ILE A 279 22.25 19.55 -16.22
CA ILE A 279 21.73 18.17 -16.02
C ILE A 279 21.25 17.62 -17.36
N SER A 280 20.45 18.37 -18.11
CA SER A 280 19.95 18.01 -19.43
C SER A 280 21.08 17.57 -20.38
N LEU A 281 22.11 18.38 -20.51
CA LEU A 281 23.26 18.11 -21.39
C LEU A 281 23.97 16.79 -21.03
N PHE A 282 24.30 16.58 -19.74
CA PHE A 282 25.04 15.41 -19.29
C PHE A 282 24.20 14.13 -19.21
N SER A 283 22.88 14.27 -19.06
CA SER A 283 21.95 13.16 -18.92
C SER A 283 21.30 12.75 -20.24
N ASN A 284 21.47 13.54 -21.31
CA ASN A 284 20.83 13.35 -22.61
C ASN A 284 19.30 13.29 -22.50
N VAL A 285 18.74 14.20 -21.72
CA VAL A 285 17.29 14.39 -21.52
C VAL A 285 16.97 15.85 -21.89
N GLN A 286 15.82 16.09 -22.50
CA GLN A 286 15.41 17.45 -22.83
C GLN A 286 15.33 18.33 -21.58
N GLN A 287 15.65 19.62 -21.69
CA GLN A 287 15.71 20.51 -20.52
C GLN A 287 14.34 20.67 -19.84
N ASP A 288 13.24 20.65 -20.61
CA ASP A 288 11.87 20.69 -20.11
C ASP A 288 11.47 19.41 -19.38
N ALA A 289 12.15 18.28 -19.67
CA ALA A 289 11.97 17.01 -18.98
C ALA A 289 12.88 16.84 -17.75
N VAL A 290 13.68 17.83 -17.39
CA VAL A 290 14.40 17.92 -16.11
C VAL A 290 13.52 18.66 -15.12
N ILE A 291 12.72 17.93 -14.35
CA ILE A 291 11.72 18.45 -13.41
C ILE A 291 12.38 18.69 -12.05
N SER A 292 12.26 19.89 -11.52
CA SER A 292 12.73 20.21 -10.17
C SER A 292 11.67 19.80 -9.15
N VAL A 293 12.05 18.95 -8.18
CA VAL A 293 11.18 18.52 -7.08
C VAL A 293 11.82 18.99 -5.78
N TRP A 294 11.21 19.94 -5.11
CA TRP A 294 11.71 20.45 -3.83
C TRP A 294 10.84 20.02 -2.66
N ASP A 295 11.41 20.11 -1.45
CA ASP A 295 10.71 19.72 -0.24
C ASP A 295 9.44 20.57 -0.04
N ALA A 296 8.32 19.90 0.20
CA ALA A 296 7.02 20.50 0.44
C ALA A 296 6.55 20.16 1.86
N ASP A 297 5.78 21.06 2.45
CA ASP A 297 5.18 20.89 3.78
C ASP A 297 4.10 19.80 3.85
N THR A 298 3.52 19.47 2.69
CA THR A 298 2.61 18.33 2.52
C THR A 298 2.83 17.64 1.18
N ILE A 299 2.75 16.30 1.19
CA ILE A 299 2.87 15.47 -0.02
C ILE A 299 1.77 15.76 -1.05
N TYR A 300 0.64 16.33 -0.63
CA TYR A 300 -0.51 16.63 -1.49
C TYR A 300 -0.26 17.84 -2.42
N LYS A 301 0.83 18.58 -2.24
CA LYS A 301 1.29 19.64 -3.18
C LYS A 301 2.06 19.08 -4.37
N ILE A 302 2.57 17.85 -4.28
CA ILE A 302 3.45 17.28 -5.32
C ILE A 302 2.72 17.09 -6.66
N PRO A 303 1.45 16.63 -6.75
CA PRO A 303 0.75 16.56 -8.04
C PRO A 303 0.75 17.91 -8.79
N GLN A 304 0.42 19.00 -8.11
CA GLN A 304 0.43 20.34 -8.73
C GLN A 304 1.84 20.75 -9.16
N MET A 305 2.85 20.52 -8.29
CA MET A 305 4.25 20.83 -8.58
C MET A 305 4.77 20.13 -9.85
N LEU A 306 4.41 18.87 -10.06
CA LEU A 306 4.80 18.09 -11.23
C LEU A 306 4.03 18.54 -12.48
N HIS A 307 2.74 18.82 -12.35
CA HIS A 307 1.88 19.28 -13.43
C HIS A 307 2.32 20.64 -13.96
N ASP A 308 2.61 21.61 -13.07
CA ASP A 308 3.04 22.97 -13.45
C ASP A 308 4.32 22.98 -14.29
N GLN A 309 5.16 21.94 -14.11
CA GLN A 309 6.39 21.74 -14.89
C GLN A 309 6.19 20.85 -16.12
N GLY A 310 4.96 20.37 -16.37
CA GLY A 310 4.57 19.65 -17.58
C GLY A 310 4.96 18.16 -17.61
N LEU A 311 5.24 17.52 -16.46
CA LEU A 311 5.62 16.11 -16.42
C LEU A 311 4.56 15.22 -17.09
N ASP A 312 3.31 15.41 -16.78
CA ASP A 312 2.19 14.64 -17.32
C ASP A 312 2.04 14.82 -18.85
N ARG A 313 2.28 16.03 -19.35
CA ARG A 313 2.31 16.30 -20.81
C ARG A 313 3.44 15.52 -21.46
N ILE A 314 4.66 15.55 -20.91
CA ILE A 314 5.82 14.82 -21.42
C ILE A 314 5.50 13.31 -21.51
N ILE A 315 4.89 12.75 -20.47
CA ILE A 315 4.53 11.33 -20.42
C ILE A 315 3.40 11.01 -21.43
N CYS A 316 2.37 11.86 -21.53
CA CYS A 316 1.30 11.68 -22.49
C CYS A 316 1.81 11.74 -23.93
N ASP A 317 2.66 12.71 -24.25
CA ASP A 317 3.28 12.86 -25.58
C ASP A 317 4.15 11.64 -25.91
N LYS A 318 4.98 11.18 -24.97
CA LYS A 318 5.83 9.99 -25.12
C LYS A 318 5.03 8.73 -25.38
N LEU A 319 3.91 8.55 -24.71
CA LEU A 319 3.05 7.36 -24.81
C LEU A 319 1.96 7.50 -25.87
N GLU A 320 1.90 8.64 -26.59
CA GLU A 320 0.87 8.96 -27.59
C GLU A 320 -0.55 8.83 -27.00
N LEU A 321 -0.75 9.34 -25.79
CA LEU A 321 -2.05 9.32 -25.11
C LEU A 321 -2.84 10.56 -25.52
N ASN A 322 -3.98 10.34 -26.18
CA ASN A 322 -4.91 11.42 -26.51
C ASN A 322 -5.91 11.59 -25.36
N VAL A 323 -5.63 12.51 -24.45
CA VAL A 323 -6.36 12.75 -23.21
C VAL A 323 -6.75 14.21 -23.03
N GLN A 324 -7.73 14.46 -22.21
CA GLN A 324 -8.14 15.82 -21.83
C GLN A 324 -7.09 16.51 -20.92
N ALA A 325 -7.27 17.83 -20.70
CA ALA A 325 -6.45 18.55 -19.72
C ALA A 325 -6.64 17.99 -18.31
N ALA A 326 -5.60 18.04 -17.49
CA ALA A 326 -5.68 17.63 -16.09
C ALA A 326 -6.63 18.54 -15.28
N ASP A 327 -7.48 17.96 -14.46
CA ASP A 327 -8.28 18.69 -13.47
C ASP A 327 -7.76 18.41 -12.05
N LEU A 328 -6.96 19.32 -11.52
CA LEU A 328 -6.40 19.24 -10.17
C LEU A 328 -7.19 20.05 -9.13
N SER A 329 -8.42 20.48 -9.45
CA SER A 329 -9.26 21.31 -8.57
C SER A 329 -9.52 20.66 -7.22
N MET A 330 -9.63 19.33 -7.18
CA MET A 330 -9.76 18.55 -5.93
C MET A 330 -8.51 18.74 -5.04
N TRP A 331 -7.31 18.59 -5.61
CA TRP A 331 -6.05 18.79 -4.89
C TRP A 331 -5.91 20.22 -4.38
N SER A 332 -6.26 21.22 -5.18
CA SER A 332 -6.26 22.63 -4.75
C SER A 332 -7.17 22.88 -3.55
N ARG A 333 -8.36 22.27 -3.50
CA ARG A 333 -9.26 22.36 -2.34
C ARG A 333 -8.67 21.71 -1.08
N LEU A 334 -8.05 20.54 -1.22
CA LEU A 334 -7.39 19.84 -0.11
C LEU A 334 -6.23 20.68 0.48
N ILE A 335 -5.41 21.25 -0.39
CA ILE A 335 -4.30 22.11 0.02
C ILE A 335 -4.83 23.34 0.75
N ALA A 336 -5.86 24.01 0.21
CA ALA A 336 -6.47 25.18 0.85
C ALA A 336 -7.01 24.87 2.25
N ALA A 337 -7.62 23.70 2.46
CA ALA A 337 -8.11 23.27 3.76
C ALA A 337 -6.97 22.99 4.76
N LEU A 338 -5.86 22.42 4.29
CA LEU A 338 -4.67 22.17 5.12
C LEU A 338 -3.96 23.47 5.53
N GLU A 339 -3.90 24.46 4.63
CA GLU A 339 -3.21 25.73 4.87
C GLU A 339 -4.02 26.70 5.75
N ASN A 340 -5.36 26.60 5.72
CA ASN A 340 -6.26 27.52 6.39
C ASN A 340 -7.21 26.82 7.39
N PRO A 341 -6.69 26.09 8.39
CA PRO A 341 -7.52 25.44 9.40
C PRO A 341 -8.19 26.50 10.29
N ARG A 342 -9.49 26.29 10.61
CA ARG A 342 -10.25 27.16 11.51
C ARG A 342 -10.12 26.78 12.97
N HIS A 343 -9.78 25.53 13.23
CA HIS A 343 -9.68 24.94 14.56
C HIS A 343 -8.33 24.27 14.73
N GLU A 344 -8.00 23.95 15.97
CA GLU A 344 -6.82 23.18 16.31
C GLU A 344 -7.14 22.21 17.45
N VAL A 345 -6.66 20.97 17.33
CA VAL A 345 -6.75 19.93 18.37
C VAL A 345 -5.41 19.24 18.57
N SER A 346 -5.17 18.79 19.79
CA SER A 346 -3.99 18.05 20.20
C SER A 346 -4.36 16.60 20.56
N ILE A 347 -3.68 15.64 19.93
CA ILE A 347 -3.91 14.20 20.12
C ILE A 347 -2.66 13.57 20.73
N ALA A 348 -2.83 12.87 21.87
CA ALA A 348 -1.79 11.98 22.38
C ALA A 348 -1.88 10.64 21.65
N MET A 349 -0.88 10.29 20.85
CA MET A 349 -0.73 8.95 20.27
C MET A 349 0.18 8.13 21.20
N VAL A 350 -0.43 7.29 22.06
CA VAL A 350 0.28 6.51 23.08
C VAL A 350 0.75 5.19 22.49
N GLY A 351 2.02 5.11 22.15
CA GLY A 351 2.63 3.98 21.44
C GLY A 351 4.00 3.59 21.96
N LYS A 352 4.69 2.70 21.24
CA LYS A 352 6.05 2.22 21.58
C LYS A 352 7.11 2.53 20.53
N TYR A 353 6.74 3.12 19.39
CA TYR A 353 7.63 3.45 18.26
C TYR A 353 7.63 4.96 18.02
N VAL A 354 7.76 5.73 19.11
CA VAL A 354 7.61 7.19 19.07
C VAL A 354 8.69 7.91 18.26
N ASP A 355 9.89 7.31 18.15
CA ASP A 355 11.00 7.85 17.36
C ASP A 355 10.88 7.54 15.86
N LEU A 356 9.93 6.70 15.45
CA LEU A 356 9.74 6.22 14.09
C LEU A 356 8.35 6.56 13.57
N THR A 357 8.20 7.77 13.09
CA THR A 357 6.93 8.27 12.53
C THR A 357 6.41 7.46 11.34
N GLU A 358 7.30 6.80 10.59
CA GLU A 358 6.95 5.92 9.46
C GLU A 358 6.22 4.64 9.91
N SER A 359 6.36 4.21 11.18
CA SER A 359 5.65 3.04 11.73
C SER A 359 4.15 3.29 11.92
N TYR A 360 3.71 4.54 11.94
CA TYR A 360 2.31 4.95 12.10
C TYR A 360 1.85 5.85 10.94
N LYS A 361 2.42 5.63 9.74
CA LYS A 361 2.20 6.52 8.59
C LYS A 361 0.72 6.64 8.21
N SER A 362 0.05 5.52 8.01
CA SER A 362 -1.38 5.52 7.64
C SER A 362 -2.25 6.16 8.71
N LEU A 363 -1.93 5.92 9.99
CA LEU A 363 -2.69 6.48 11.11
C LEU A 363 -2.51 8.00 11.21
N THR A 364 -1.27 8.48 11.06
CA THR A 364 -0.98 9.92 11.01
C THR A 364 -1.70 10.61 9.85
N GLU A 365 -1.68 10.00 8.67
CA GLU A 365 -2.41 10.53 7.51
C GLU A 365 -3.93 10.49 7.73
N ALA A 366 -4.47 9.42 8.33
CA ALA A 366 -5.91 9.31 8.62
C ALA A 366 -6.41 10.43 9.57
N LEU A 367 -5.61 10.77 10.59
CA LEU A 367 -5.91 11.90 11.48
C LEU A 367 -5.83 13.25 10.72
N ARG A 368 -4.84 13.43 9.84
CA ARG A 368 -4.72 14.63 8.99
C ARG A 368 -5.90 14.74 8.00
N HIS A 369 -6.32 13.62 7.40
CA HIS A 369 -7.50 13.59 6.53
C HIS A 369 -8.75 14.02 7.31
N ALA A 370 -8.94 13.51 8.53
CA ALA A 370 -10.05 13.97 9.38
C ALA A 370 -9.95 15.46 9.69
N GLY A 371 -8.73 15.98 9.89
CA GLY A 371 -8.47 17.42 10.02
C GLY A 371 -8.95 18.23 8.82
N ILE A 372 -8.69 17.76 7.58
CA ILE A 372 -9.19 18.41 6.36
C ILE A 372 -10.73 18.55 6.40
N HIS A 373 -11.43 17.46 6.73
CA HIS A 373 -12.90 17.39 6.74
C HIS A 373 -13.55 18.03 7.96
N THR A 374 -12.78 18.44 8.95
CA THR A 374 -13.24 19.19 10.13
C THR A 374 -12.68 20.60 10.20
N GLU A 375 -11.99 21.05 9.12
CA GLU A 375 -11.30 22.35 9.05
C GLU A 375 -10.35 22.59 10.24
N SER A 376 -9.68 21.49 10.68
CA SER A 376 -8.87 21.49 11.90
C SER A 376 -7.41 21.17 11.61
N ARG A 377 -6.51 21.88 12.27
CA ARG A 377 -5.11 21.46 12.43
C ARG A 377 -5.07 20.39 13.52
N VAL A 378 -4.63 19.19 13.17
CA VAL A 378 -4.45 18.10 14.12
C VAL A 378 -2.97 18.01 14.50
N SER A 379 -2.64 18.39 15.71
CA SER A 379 -1.31 18.28 16.29
C SER A 379 -1.20 16.92 16.99
N ILE A 380 -0.32 16.06 16.49
CA ILE A 380 -0.12 14.70 17.03
C ILE A 380 1.18 14.72 17.83
N GLU A 381 1.09 14.37 19.09
CA GLU A 381 2.27 14.14 19.96
C GLU A 381 2.37 12.63 20.25
N TYR A 382 3.51 12.06 19.92
CA TYR A 382 3.81 10.67 20.19
C TYR A 382 4.27 10.55 21.63
N VAL A 383 3.53 9.77 22.44
CA VAL A 383 3.81 9.55 23.86
C VAL A 383 4.29 8.13 24.05
N ASP A 384 5.50 7.96 24.60
CA ASP A 384 6.00 6.62 24.88
C ASP A 384 5.22 5.99 26.04
N SER A 385 4.69 4.81 25.81
CA SER A 385 3.94 4.07 26.82
C SER A 385 4.82 3.59 27.98
N GLU A 386 6.13 3.37 27.77
CA GLU A 386 7.08 3.03 28.85
C GLU A 386 7.36 4.25 29.74
N ASP A 387 7.33 5.47 29.18
CA ASP A 387 7.40 6.70 29.97
C ASP A 387 6.18 6.86 30.88
N ILE A 388 5.00 6.47 30.42
CA ILE A 388 3.79 6.45 31.26
C ILE A 388 3.91 5.43 32.41
N GLU A 389 4.48 4.26 32.17
CA GLU A 389 4.75 3.26 33.21
C GLU A 389 5.68 3.83 34.29
N THR A 390 6.66 4.64 33.92
CA THR A 390 7.69 5.16 34.81
C THR A 390 7.26 6.45 35.52
N HIS A 391 6.64 7.39 34.79
CA HIS A 391 6.37 8.75 35.25
C HIS A 391 4.89 9.04 35.51
N GLY A 392 3.98 8.08 35.15
CA GLY A 392 2.54 8.23 35.28
C GLY A 392 1.88 9.05 34.19
N VAL A 393 0.57 9.27 34.36
CA VAL A 393 -0.33 9.79 33.30
C VAL A 393 -0.50 11.32 33.28
N ALA A 394 0.19 12.07 34.16
CA ALA A 394 -0.03 13.52 34.37
C ALA A 394 0.12 14.33 33.04
N ASN A 395 1.04 13.92 32.17
CA ASN A 395 1.29 14.57 30.90
C ASN A 395 0.10 14.45 29.91
N LEU A 396 -0.84 13.53 30.15
CA LEU A 396 -2.00 13.35 29.28
C LEU A 396 -3.05 14.46 29.42
N ALA A 397 -3.03 15.22 30.51
CA ALA A 397 -4.00 16.29 30.81
C ALA A 397 -3.98 17.48 29.82
N LYS A 398 -2.94 17.61 28.99
CA LYS A 398 -2.80 18.68 28.00
C LYS A 398 -3.47 18.37 26.68
N PHE A 399 -3.87 17.13 26.43
CA PHE A 399 -4.41 16.69 25.15
C PHE A 399 -5.94 16.72 25.10
N ASP A 400 -6.44 16.99 23.91
CA ASP A 400 -7.87 17.06 23.65
C ASP A 400 -8.48 15.67 23.40
N ALA A 401 -7.66 14.67 23.02
CA ALA A 401 -8.04 13.28 22.88
C ALA A 401 -6.83 12.33 22.98
N ILE A 402 -7.09 11.05 23.24
CA ILE A 402 -6.08 9.99 23.38
C ILE A 402 -6.35 8.89 22.37
N LEU A 403 -5.31 8.48 21.64
CA LEU A 403 -5.34 7.38 20.69
C LEU A 403 -4.28 6.35 21.08
N VAL A 404 -4.68 5.07 21.16
CA VAL A 404 -3.75 3.94 21.33
C VAL A 404 -3.76 3.12 20.04
N PRO A 405 -2.64 3.11 19.27
CA PRO A 405 -2.55 2.43 17.99
C PRO A 405 -2.41 0.92 18.12
N GLY A 406 -2.50 0.24 16.98
CA GLY A 406 -2.14 -1.16 16.83
C GLY A 406 -0.68 -1.46 17.15
N GLY A 407 -0.36 -2.72 17.39
CA GLY A 407 0.98 -3.19 17.70
C GLY A 407 0.97 -4.63 18.21
N PHE A 408 2.16 -5.17 18.49
CA PHE A 408 2.36 -6.52 19.00
C PHE A 408 3.34 -6.54 20.17
N GLY A 409 3.22 -7.56 21.05
CA GLY A 409 4.13 -7.82 22.14
C GLY A 409 3.89 -6.94 23.39
N LYS A 410 4.44 -7.37 24.51
CA LYS A 410 4.11 -6.88 25.86
C LYS A 410 4.78 -5.56 26.29
N ARG A 411 5.72 -5.03 25.51
CA ARG A 411 6.44 -3.79 25.89
C ARG A 411 5.49 -2.60 25.97
N GLY A 412 5.50 -1.87 27.09
CA GLY A 412 4.70 -0.67 27.32
C GLY A 412 3.19 -0.91 27.42
N VAL A 413 2.75 -2.15 27.73
CA VAL A 413 1.32 -2.49 27.79
C VAL A 413 0.65 -1.84 29.00
N GLU A 414 1.27 -1.87 30.18
CA GLU A 414 0.68 -1.30 31.40
C GLU A 414 0.56 0.23 31.28
N GLY A 415 1.51 0.90 30.60
CA GLY A 415 1.39 2.32 30.30
C GLY A 415 0.23 2.65 29.36
N LYS A 416 -0.04 1.79 28.37
CA LYS A 416 -1.25 1.95 27.52
C LYS A 416 -2.53 1.74 28.32
N ILE A 417 -2.57 0.72 29.20
CA ILE A 417 -3.71 0.46 30.11
C ILE A 417 -3.94 1.67 31.04
N ALA A 418 -2.87 2.26 31.57
CA ALA A 418 -2.96 3.47 32.39
C ALA A 418 -3.49 4.68 31.59
N ALA A 419 -3.11 4.82 30.31
CA ALA A 419 -3.64 5.87 29.46
C ALA A 419 -5.14 5.67 29.13
N VAL A 420 -5.58 4.43 28.92
CA VAL A 420 -6.99 4.06 28.77
C VAL A 420 -7.80 4.43 30.02
N ARG A 421 -7.31 4.03 31.21
CA ARG A 421 -7.93 4.37 32.48
C ARG A 421 -8.07 5.87 32.64
N TYR A 422 -7.01 6.62 32.36
CA TYR A 422 -7.04 8.07 32.38
C TYR A 422 -8.13 8.64 31.48
N ALA A 423 -8.20 8.19 30.23
CA ALA A 423 -9.21 8.63 29.27
C ALA A 423 -10.64 8.35 29.76
N ARG A 424 -10.90 7.13 30.26
CA ARG A 424 -12.21 6.71 30.78
C ARG A 424 -12.63 7.55 32.00
N GLU A 425 -11.77 7.71 32.99
CA GLU A 425 -12.08 8.40 34.26
C GLU A 425 -12.23 9.90 34.05
N HIS A 426 -11.38 10.54 33.22
CA HIS A 426 -11.39 11.98 32.98
C HIS A 426 -12.28 12.39 31.80
N LYS A 427 -12.99 11.43 31.18
CA LYS A 427 -13.91 11.67 30.06
C LYS A 427 -13.22 12.31 28.84
N VAL A 428 -11.94 12.00 28.63
CA VAL A 428 -11.18 12.41 27.44
C VAL A 428 -11.53 11.48 26.29
N PRO A 429 -11.88 11.98 25.10
CA PRO A 429 -12.18 11.14 23.94
C PRO A 429 -11.06 10.12 23.68
N TYR A 430 -11.44 8.85 23.54
CA TYR A 430 -10.53 7.72 23.40
C TYR A 430 -10.81 6.91 22.13
N LEU A 431 -9.76 6.66 21.34
CA LEU A 431 -9.79 5.71 20.22
C LEU A 431 -8.71 4.64 20.40
N GLY A 432 -9.12 3.38 20.51
CA GLY A 432 -8.23 2.22 20.54
C GLY A 432 -8.32 1.44 19.23
N ILE A 433 -7.20 1.22 18.53
CA ILE A 433 -7.13 0.48 17.27
C ILE A 433 -6.39 -0.83 17.49
N CYS A 434 -6.98 -1.97 17.11
CA CYS A 434 -6.41 -3.31 17.20
C CYS A 434 -5.92 -3.60 18.64
N LEU A 435 -4.62 -3.57 18.90
CA LEU A 435 -4.07 -3.65 20.27
C LEU A 435 -4.67 -2.59 21.19
N GLY A 436 -4.95 -1.39 20.71
CA GLY A 436 -5.58 -0.32 21.48
C GLY A 436 -6.98 -0.70 21.99
N MET A 437 -7.79 -1.40 21.20
CA MET A 437 -9.05 -1.99 21.65
C MET A 437 -8.81 -3.06 22.72
N GLN A 438 -7.83 -3.94 22.50
CA GLN A 438 -7.54 -5.07 23.41
C GLN A 438 -7.09 -4.57 24.79
N VAL A 439 -6.21 -3.56 24.87
CA VAL A 439 -5.79 -2.99 26.15
C VAL A 439 -6.94 -2.23 26.85
N ALA A 440 -7.87 -1.65 26.08
CA ALA A 440 -9.05 -1.04 26.65
C ALA A 440 -10.04 -2.07 27.21
N LEU A 441 -10.17 -3.24 26.56
CA LEU A 441 -10.93 -4.36 27.10
C LEU A 441 -10.30 -4.90 28.41
N ILE A 442 -8.97 -5.03 28.44
CA ILE A 442 -8.24 -5.47 29.64
C ILE A 442 -8.42 -4.48 30.79
N GLU A 443 -8.29 -3.18 30.52
CA GLU A 443 -8.51 -2.13 31.54
C GLU A 443 -9.92 -2.22 32.12
N TYR A 444 -10.94 -2.27 31.24
CA TYR A 444 -12.33 -2.31 31.66
C TYR A 444 -12.66 -3.60 32.43
N ALA A 445 -12.11 -4.74 32.00
CA ALA A 445 -12.25 -6.00 32.69
C ALA A 445 -11.65 -5.95 34.12
N ARG A 446 -10.47 -5.34 34.31
CA ARG A 446 -9.79 -5.23 35.61
C ARG A 446 -10.53 -4.28 36.53
N ASP A 447 -10.85 -3.07 36.06
CA ASP A 447 -11.21 -1.95 36.90
C ASP A 447 -12.72 -1.75 37.06
N VAL A 448 -13.53 -2.28 36.13
CA VAL A 448 -15.00 -2.14 36.17
C VAL A 448 -15.69 -3.49 36.30
N ALA A 449 -15.34 -4.49 35.47
CA ALA A 449 -16.02 -5.79 35.50
C ALA A 449 -15.51 -6.74 36.63
N GLY A 450 -14.46 -6.35 37.37
CA GLY A 450 -13.98 -7.06 38.55
C GLY A 450 -13.13 -8.32 38.29
N PHE A 451 -12.63 -8.51 37.07
CA PHE A 451 -11.70 -9.58 36.73
C PHE A 451 -10.26 -9.17 37.09
N LYS A 452 -9.90 -9.31 38.36
CA LYS A 452 -8.57 -8.94 38.85
C LYS A 452 -7.48 -9.70 38.09
N GLY A 453 -6.49 -8.95 37.57
CA GLY A 453 -5.38 -9.54 36.81
C GLY A 453 -5.75 -9.98 35.40
N ALA A 454 -6.93 -9.61 34.87
CA ALA A 454 -7.30 -9.89 33.49
C ALA A 454 -6.21 -9.43 32.51
N ASN A 455 -5.91 -10.24 31.49
CA ASN A 455 -4.82 -9.96 30.56
C ASN A 455 -5.07 -10.60 29.19
N SER A 456 -4.13 -10.37 28.27
CA SER A 456 -4.01 -11.11 27.02
C SER A 456 -3.04 -12.27 27.21
N THR A 457 -3.32 -13.42 26.59
CA THR A 457 -2.36 -14.53 26.50
C THR A 457 -1.11 -14.19 25.69
N GLU A 458 -1.14 -13.10 24.91
CA GLU A 458 0.05 -12.54 24.24
C GLU A 458 1.07 -11.97 25.26
N PHE A 459 0.58 -11.38 26.36
CA PHE A 459 1.42 -10.69 27.35
C PHE A 459 1.75 -11.58 28.53
N ASP A 460 0.80 -12.40 28.94
CA ASP A 460 0.91 -13.36 30.02
C ASP A 460 0.12 -14.65 29.69
N ALA A 461 0.84 -15.67 29.24
CA ALA A 461 0.25 -16.96 28.88
C ALA A 461 -0.36 -17.70 30.09
N ALA A 462 -0.01 -17.32 31.33
CA ALA A 462 -0.50 -17.92 32.56
C ALA A 462 -1.62 -17.10 33.24
N THR A 463 -2.15 -16.07 32.61
CA THR A 463 -3.21 -15.22 33.18
C THR A 463 -4.45 -16.05 33.57
N GLU A 464 -4.99 -15.80 34.79
CA GLU A 464 -6.22 -16.45 35.26
C GLU A 464 -7.47 -16.00 34.48
N HIS A 465 -7.43 -14.81 33.91
CA HIS A 465 -8.53 -14.22 33.14
C HIS A 465 -8.05 -13.77 31.76
N PRO A 466 -7.91 -14.69 30.79
CA PRO A 466 -7.52 -14.38 29.41
C PRO A 466 -8.68 -13.72 28.64
N VAL A 467 -8.94 -12.42 28.93
CA VAL A 467 -10.02 -11.65 28.28
C VAL A 467 -9.70 -11.36 26.80
N VAL A 468 -8.43 -11.48 26.42
CA VAL A 468 -7.93 -11.47 25.04
C VAL A 468 -7.10 -12.75 24.83
N ALA A 469 -7.36 -13.51 23.78
CA ALA A 469 -6.69 -14.78 23.54
C ALA A 469 -6.58 -15.11 22.03
N LEU A 470 -5.73 -16.09 21.69
CA LEU A 470 -5.68 -16.67 20.36
C LEU A 470 -6.99 -17.38 20.02
N ILE A 471 -7.42 -17.23 18.77
CA ILE A 471 -8.49 -18.06 18.23
C ILE A 471 -7.89 -19.38 17.76
N THR A 472 -8.31 -20.47 18.36
CA THR A 472 -7.87 -21.82 18.04
C THR A 472 -8.66 -22.44 16.89
N GLU A 473 -9.87 -21.92 16.59
CA GLU A 473 -10.73 -22.39 15.51
C GLU A 473 -11.20 -21.20 14.66
N TRP A 474 -11.05 -21.32 13.35
CA TRP A 474 -11.31 -20.24 12.41
C TRP A 474 -12.08 -20.74 11.19
N GLN A 475 -13.05 -19.96 10.71
CA GLN A 475 -13.67 -20.18 9.40
C GLN A 475 -13.00 -19.31 8.33
N ASN A 476 -12.40 -19.95 7.32
CA ASN A 476 -11.90 -19.28 6.12
C ASN A 476 -13.03 -18.67 5.28
N HIS A 477 -12.69 -17.79 4.35
CA HIS A 477 -13.61 -17.29 3.31
C HIS A 477 -14.36 -18.40 2.57
N ASP A 478 -13.80 -19.60 2.50
CA ASP A 478 -14.38 -20.81 1.87
C ASP A 478 -15.22 -21.67 2.83
N GLY A 479 -15.48 -21.20 4.07
CA GLY A 479 -16.30 -21.89 5.05
C GLY A 479 -15.64 -23.11 5.72
N GLN A 480 -14.35 -23.32 5.52
CA GLN A 480 -13.60 -24.39 6.22
C GLN A 480 -13.09 -23.89 7.58
N ILE A 481 -13.18 -24.76 8.59
CA ILE A 481 -12.62 -24.50 9.93
C ILE A 481 -11.11 -24.79 9.88
N GLU A 482 -10.30 -23.77 10.02
CA GLU A 482 -8.86 -23.88 10.15
C GLU A 482 -8.49 -23.85 11.64
N ARG A 483 -7.88 -24.95 12.14
CA ARG A 483 -7.34 -24.99 13.51
C ARG A 483 -5.98 -24.35 13.52
N ARG A 484 -5.79 -23.35 14.36
CA ARG A 484 -4.53 -22.64 14.55
C ARG A 484 -4.04 -22.83 15.97
N ASP A 485 -2.77 -23.17 16.12
CA ASP A 485 -2.08 -23.33 17.39
C ASP A 485 -0.80 -22.49 17.46
N GLU A 486 -0.12 -22.53 18.59
CA GLU A 486 1.12 -21.80 18.85
C GLU A 486 2.27 -22.22 17.92
N ASN A 487 2.20 -23.38 17.28
CA ASN A 487 3.23 -23.92 16.38
C ASN A 487 2.93 -23.66 14.91
N SER A 488 1.80 -23.00 14.60
CA SER A 488 1.45 -22.64 13.23
C SER A 488 2.41 -21.57 12.70
N ASP A 489 2.65 -21.58 11.39
CA ASP A 489 3.49 -20.59 10.72
C ASP A 489 3.06 -19.17 11.09
N LEU A 490 3.98 -18.39 11.66
CA LEU A 490 3.71 -17.04 12.17
C LEU A 490 3.13 -16.11 11.10
N GLY A 491 3.52 -16.26 9.83
CA GLY A 491 2.93 -15.52 8.71
C GLY A 491 1.51 -15.99 8.34
N GLY A 492 1.18 -17.28 8.56
CA GLY A 492 -0.09 -17.90 8.17
C GLY A 492 -1.22 -17.81 9.20
N THR A 493 -0.97 -17.30 10.42
CA THR A 493 -1.95 -17.32 11.52
C THR A 493 -2.72 -16.01 11.74
N MET A 494 -2.44 -14.97 10.96
CA MET A 494 -3.09 -13.67 11.12
C MET A 494 -4.43 -13.60 10.40
N ARG A 495 -5.37 -12.88 11.00
CA ARG A 495 -6.58 -12.41 10.34
C ARG A 495 -6.19 -11.19 9.50
N LEU A 496 -6.31 -11.32 8.18
CA LEU A 496 -5.83 -10.34 7.21
C LEU A 496 -6.92 -9.92 6.23
N GLY A 497 -6.86 -8.65 5.80
CA GLY A 497 -7.69 -8.10 4.74
C GLY A 497 -9.06 -7.63 5.19
N ALA A 498 -9.89 -7.28 4.20
CA ALA A 498 -11.20 -6.67 4.44
C ALA A 498 -12.22 -7.70 4.91
N GLN A 499 -12.88 -7.40 6.03
CA GLN A 499 -13.97 -8.21 6.57
C GLN A 499 -15.14 -7.31 6.93
N THR A 500 -16.35 -7.81 6.69
CA THR A 500 -17.59 -7.08 6.99
C THR A 500 -18.08 -7.45 8.38
N CYS A 501 -18.50 -6.45 9.14
CA CYS A 501 -19.05 -6.57 10.49
C CYS A 501 -20.47 -6.02 10.53
N ALA A 502 -21.33 -6.67 11.31
CA ALA A 502 -22.68 -6.18 11.60
C ALA A 502 -22.63 -5.20 12.78
N VAL A 503 -23.25 -4.05 12.63
CA VAL A 503 -23.27 -2.97 13.63
C VAL A 503 -24.62 -2.92 14.35
N LYS A 504 -24.58 -2.89 15.67
CA LYS A 504 -25.75 -2.83 16.54
C LYS A 504 -26.42 -1.45 16.47
N SER A 505 -27.72 -1.43 16.20
CA SER A 505 -28.49 -0.18 16.15
C SER A 505 -28.51 0.56 17.50
N GLY A 506 -28.58 1.89 17.46
CA GLY A 506 -28.65 2.74 18.66
C GLY A 506 -27.31 2.94 19.38
N THR A 507 -26.20 2.59 18.75
CA THR A 507 -24.84 2.76 19.24
C THR A 507 -24.14 3.93 18.53
N LEU A 508 -23.04 4.44 19.10
CA LEU A 508 -22.18 5.43 18.44
C LEU A 508 -21.59 4.85 17.14
N ALA A 509 -21.22 3.57 17.14
CA ALA A 509 -20.77 2.89 15.93
C ALA A 509 -21.83 2.92 14.82
N ALA A 510 -23.13 2.75 15.14
CA ALA A 510 -24.21 2.83 14.17
C ALA A 510 -24.41 4.26 13.61
N GLU A 511 -24.16 5.29 14.40
CA GLU A 511 -24.18 6.68 13.92
C GLU A 511 -23.04 6.96 12.93
N ILE A 512 -21.87 6.32 13.13
CA ILE A 512 -20.67 6.50 12.30
C ILE A 512 -20.75 5.67 11.02
N TYR A 513 -21.17 4.41 11.10
CA TYR A 513 -21.03 3.42 10.03
C TYR A 513 -22.37 2.94 9.44
N GLY A 514 -23.49 3.21 10.11
CA GLY A 514 -24.78 2.61 9.75
C GLY A 514 -24.91 1.17 10.24
N ALA A 515 -25.56 0.30 9.45
CA ALA A 515 -25.88 -1.07 9.85
C ALA A 515 -24.72 -2.08 9.68
N SER A 516 -23.70 -1.73 8.93
CA SER A 516 -22.53 -2.59 8.68
C SER A 516 -21.32 -1.78 8.30
N VAL A 517 -20.14 -2.35 8.53
CA VAL A 517 -18.84 -1.78 8.15
C VAL A 517 -17.94 -2.86 7.57
N THR A 518 -17.13 -2.51 6.60
CA THR A 518 -16.12 -3.41 6.03
C THR A 518 -14.75 -2.76 6.19
N GLU A 519 -13.89 -3.37 6.99
CA GLU A 519 -12.56 -2.84 7.32
C GLU A 519 -11.48 -3.89 7.22
N ARG A 520 -10.21 -3.44 7.13
CA ARG A 520 -9.03 -4.32 7.02
C ARG A 520 -8.53 -4.74 8.38
N HIS A 521 -8.17 -6.00 8.50
CA HIS A 521 -7.66 -6.63 9.72
C HIS A 521 -6.18 -6.99 9.57
N ARG A 522 -5.46 -6.97 10.71
CA ARG A 522 -4.07 -7.44 10.85
C ARG A 522 -3.81 -7.80 12.32
N HIS A 523 -4.31 -8.94 12.76
CA HIS A 523 -4.14 -9.38 14.16
C HIS A 523 -4.31 -10.89 14.31
N ARG A 524 -3.87 -11.43 15.46
CA ARG A 524 -4.00 -12.84 15.85
C ARG A 524 -4.89 -13.04 17.05
N TYR A 525 -4.81 -12.10 18.01
CA TYR A 525 -5.53 -12.14 19.27
C TYR A 525 -6.86 -11.43 19.13
N GLU A 526 -7.87 -11.96 19.84
CA GLU A 526 -9.25 -11.49 19.81
C GLU A 526 -9.81 -11.40 21.22
N ALA A 527 -10.84 -10.56 21.39
CA ALA A 527 -11.64 -10.54 22.58
C ALA A 527 -12.27 -11.93 22.85
N ASN A 528 -12.05 -12.49 24.03
CA ASN A 528 -12.52 -13.81 24.40
C ASN A 528 -14.00 -13.79 24.80
N ASN A 529 -14.84 -14.38 23.97
CA ASN A 529 -16.30 -14.40 24.14
C ASN A 529 -16.75 -14.95 25.51
N HIS A 530 -15.96 -15.81 26.15
CA HIS A 530 -16.29 -16.35 27.47
C HIS A 530 -16.44 -15.25 28.55
N TYR A 531 -15.76 -14.13 28.37
CA TYR A 531 -15.79 -13.01 29.32
C TYR A 531 -16.72 -11.88 28.86
N LEU A 532 -17.03 -11.78 27.56
CA LEU A 532 -17.72 -10.61 27.00
C LEU A 532 -19.11 -10.41 27.59
N GLU A 533 -19.91 -11.44 27.80
CA GLU A 533 -21.25 -11.31 28.38
C GLU A 533 -21.22 -10.64 29.75
N ARG A 534 -20.31 -11.04 30.63
CA ARG A 534 -20.17 -10.45 31.97
C ARG A 534 -19.60 -9.03 31.91
N ILE A 535 -18.72 -8.75 30.94
CA ILE A 535 -18.18 -7.41 30.71
C ILE A 535 -19.29 -6.48 30.20
N GLU A 536 -20.15 -6.95 29.28
CA GLU A 536 -21.32 -6.18 28.80
C GLU A 536 -22.33 -5.91 29.94
N GLN A 537 -22.54 -6.85 30.85
CA GLN A 537 -23.38 -6.65 32.04
C GLN A 537 -22.83 -5.57 32.98
N SER A 538 -21.52 -5.28 32.94
CA SER A 538 -20.90 -4.18 33.70
C SER A 538 -20.93 -2.84 32.97
N GLY A 539 -21.57 -2.74 31.79
CA GLY A 539 -21.88 -1.49 31.09
C GLY A 539 -21.07 -1.21 29.82
N LEU A 540 -20.10 -2.05 29.43
CA LEU A 540 -19.46 -1.96 28.12
C LEU A 540 -20.47 -2.38 27.04
N VAL A 541 -20.40 -1.79 25.86
CA VAL A 541 -21.26 -2.14 24.73
C VAL A 541 -20.39 -2.75 23.62
N VAL A 542 -20.66 -4.01 23.25
CA VAL A 542 -20.15 -4.57 22.00
C VAL A 542 -21.06 -4.08 20.88
N SER A 543 -20.59 -3.12 20.11
CA SER A 543 -21.38 -2.40 19.11
C SER A 543 -21.22 -2.92 17.69
N ALA A 544 -20.21 -3.79 17.42
CA ALA A 544 -20.15 -4.55 16.18
C ALA A 544 -19.56 -5.94 16.40
N ARG A 545 -20.08 -6.89 15.61
CA ARG A 545 -19.62 -8.28 15.59
C ARG A 545 -19.46 -8.78 14.15
N THR A 546 -18.69 -9.86 13.97
CA THR A 546 -18.68 -10.60 12.70
C THR A 546 -20.10 -11.05 12.33
N PRO A 547 -20.39 -11.28 11.02
CA PRO A 547 -21.75 -11.65 10.58
C PRO A 547 -22.32 -12.91 11.24
N ASN A 548 -21.47 -13.82 11.69
CA ASN A 548 -21.85 -15.00 12.47
C ASN A 548 -21.94 -14.73 13.98
N GLU A 549 -21.85 -13.46 14.38
CA GLU A 549 -21.88 -12.96 15.76
C GLU A 549 -20.81 -13.55 16.69
N SER A 550 -19.77 -14.20 16.13
CA SER A 550 -18.79 -14.92 16.92
C SER A 550 -17.67 -14.06 17.49
N LEU A 551 -17.34 -12.91 16.87
CA LEU A 551 -16.20 -12.09 17.28
C LEU A 551 -16.60 -10.63 17.51
N CYS A 552 -16.01 -10.03 18.55
CA CYS A 552 -16.16 -8.61 18.86
C CYS A 552 -15.26 -7.77 17.95
N GLU A 553 -15.87 -6.84 17.20
CA GLU A 553 -15.17 -6.00 16.22
C GLU A 553 -15.09 -4.54 16.65
N ILE A 554 -16.13 -4.05 17.34
CA ILE A 554 -16.17 -2.70 17.92
C ILE A 554 -16.73 -2.81 19.34
N MET A 555 -16.11 -2.11 20.26
CA MET A 555 -16.63 -1.85 21.59
C MET A 555 -16.67 -0.36 21.90
N GLU A 556 -17.64 0.06 22.69
CA GLU A 556 -17.80 1.46 23.09
C GLU A 556 -18.34 1.60 24.51
N LEU A 557 -18.16 2.77 25.12
CA LEU A 557 -18.89 3.14 26.32
C LEU A 557 -20.16 3.93 25.97
N PRO A 558 -21.28 3.69 26.69
CA PRO A 558 -22.54 4.39 26.42
C PRO A 558 -22.40 5.89 26.71
N ARG A 559 -23.20 6.71 25.98
CA ARG A 559 -23.20 8.17 26.19
C ARG A 559 -24.11 8.62 27.36
N SER A 560 -24.85 7.70 27.97
CA SER A 560 -25.72 7.96 29.10
C SER A 560 -25.69 6.81 30.10
N GLY A 561 -26.03 7.07 31.35
CA GLY A 561 -26.02 6.07 32.43
C GLY A 561 -24.76 6.17 33.32
N GLU A 562 -24.55 5.16 34.17
CA GLU A 562 -23.49 5.14 35.19
C GLU A 562 -22.09 5.20 34.59
N HIS A 563 -21.85 4.46 33.50
CA HIS A 563 -20.57 4.41 32.78
C HIS A 563 -20.53 5.33 31.57
N ALA A 564 -21.35 6.40 31.54
CA ALA A 564 -21.41 7.33 30.43
C ALA A 564 -20.05 7.94 30.09
N HIS A 565 -19.72 7.95 28.79
CA HIS A 565 -18.55 8.61 28.25
C HIS A 565 -18.92 9.40 26.99
N PRO A 566 -18.43 10.64 26.81
CA PRO A 566 -18.78 11.45 25.65
C PRO A 566 -18.38 10.80 24.32
N TRP A 567 -17.22 10.18 24.26
CA TRP A 567 -16.73 9.44 23.10
C TRP A 567 -15.62 8.45 23.49
N PHE A 568 -15.90 7.16 23.51
CA PHE A 568 -14.93 6.11 23.83
C PHE A 568 -15.22 4.90 22.93
N MET A 569 -14.24 4.54 22.09
CA MET A 569 -14.40 3.45 21.14
C MET A 569 -13.10 2.68 20.95
N GLY A 570 -13.21 1.37 20.90
CA GLY A 570 -12.17 0.44 20.47
C GLY A 570 -12.62 -0.33 19.24
N VAL A 571 -11.72 -0.46 18.25
CA VAL A 571 -11.96 -1.23 17.02
C VAL A 571 -10.87 -2.26 16.82
N GLN A 572 -11.24 -3.51 16.45
CA GLN A 572 -10.26 -4.59 16.25
C GLN A 572 -9.54 -4.46 14.91
N PHE A 573 -10.19 -3.90 13.93
CA PHE A 573 -9.67 -3.64 12.59
C PHE A 573 -8.81 -2.36 12.52
N HIS A 574 -8.24 -2.09 11.32
CA HIS A 574 -7.36 -0.96 11.04
C HIS A 574 -8.03 0.02 10.06
N PRO A 575 -8.83 0.98 10.54
CA PRO A 575 -9.56 1.93 9.68
C PRO A 575 -8.64 2.91 8.97
N GLU A 576 -7.41 3.10 9.47
CA GLU A 576 -6.39 3.97 8.89
C GLU A 576 -6.00 3.54 7.47
N PHE A 577 -6.02 2.25 7.15
CA PHE A 577 -5.67 1.74 5.83
C PHE A 577 -6.66 2.13 4.73
N LYS A 578 -7.87 2.53 5.08
CA LYS A 578 -8.91 2.93 4.11
C LYS A 578 -9.12 4.44 4.02
N SER A 579 -8.45 5.21 4.87
CA SER A 579 -8.56 6.66 4.88
C SER A 579 -7.90 7.31 3.67
N THR A 580 -8.61 8.20 2.99
CA THR A 580 -8.10 8.99 1.86
C THR A 580 -8.29 10.48 2.11
N PRO A 581 -7.47 11.38 1.54
CA PRO A 581 -7.68 12.81 1.69
C PRO A 581 -8.97 13.29 1.04
N ARG A 582 -9.47 12.58 0.00
CA ARG A 582 -10.70 12.93 -0.74
C ARG A 582 -11.95 12.83 0.12
N ASP A 583 -12.09 11.72 0.84
CA ASP A 583 -13.33 11.38 1.55
C ASP A 583 -13.16 11.42 3.07
N GLY A 584 -11.92 11.39 3.56
CA GLY A 584 -11.62 11.14 4.97
C GLY A 584 -12.02 9.72 5.36
N HIS A 585 -12.07 9.46 6.66
CA HIS A 585 -12.65 8.23 7.20
C HIS A 585 -13.64 8.58 8.31
N PRO A 586 -14.87 8.04 8.32
CA PRO A 586 -15.93 8.49 9.21
C PRO A 586 -15.57 8.36 10.69
N LEU A 587 -14.84 7.31 11.08
CA LEU A 587 -14.39 7.10 12.46
C LEU A 587 -13.46 8.22 12.92
N PHE A 588 -12.42 8.53 12.11
CA PHE A 588 -11.47 9.59 12.47
C PHE A 588 -12.12 10.97 12.45
N ILE A 589 -13.03 11.23 11.51
CA ILE A 589 -13.80 12.49 11.49
C ILE A 589 -14.64 12.63 12.77
N SER A 590 -15.32 11.55 13.22
CA SER A 590 -16.07 11.53 14.46
C SER A 590 -15.18 11.75 15.69
N PHE A 591 -14.00 11.11 15.71
CA PHE A 591 -13.02 11.26 16.79
C PHE A 591 -12.49 12.69 16.91
N ILE A 592 -12.13 13.34 15.79
CA ILE A 592 -11.67 14.74 15.80
C ILE A 592 -12.79 15.69 16.23
N LYS A 593 -14.04 15.46 15.81
CA LYS A 593 -15.20 16.25 16.30
C LYS A 593 -15.38 16.12 17.82
N ALA A 594 -15.18 14.93 18.37
CA ALA A 594 -15.23 14.72 19.83
C ALA A 594 -14.08 15.45 20.55
N ALA A 595 -12.87 15.43 19.98
CA ALA A 595 -11.73 16.18 20.53
C ALA A 595 -11.98 17.69 20.54
N LEU A 596 -12.59 18.23 19.48
CA LEU A 596 -13.00 19.65 19.41
C LEU A 596 -14.04 20.01 20.49
N ALA A 597 -15.03 19.14 20.69
CA ALA A 597 -16.06 19.33 21.74
C ALA A 597 -15.43 19.33 23.14
N HIS A 598 -14.57 18.34 23.42
CA HIS A 598 -13.83 18.25 24.68
C HIS A 598 -12.97 19.49 24.96
N LYS A 599 -12.26 19.99 23.94
CA LYS A 599 -11.47 21.21 24.04
C LYS A 599 -12.35 22.42 24.40
N ALA A 600 -13.49 22.59 23.73
CA ALA A 600 -14.41 23.69 24.00
C ALA A 600 -14.94 23.66 25.45
N GLU A 601 -15.33 22.47 25.95
CA GLU A 601 -15.78 22.28 27.34
C GLU A 601 -14.64 22.58 28.34
N SER A 602 -13.42 22.15 28.06
CA SER A 602 -12.29 22.37 28.96
C SER A 602 -11.92 23.86 29.08
N VAL A 603 -12.02 24.62 27.98
CA VAL A 603 -11.84 26.08 27.98
C VAL A 603 -12.95 26.77 28.81
N GLN A 604 -14.19 26.34 28.67
CA GLN A 604 -15.31 26.89 29.46
C GLN A 604 -15.13 26.61 30.97
N ARG A 605 -14.72 25.40 31.36
CA ARG A 605 -14.44 25.04 32.76
C ARG A 605 -13.30 25.85 33.36
N LYS A 606 -12.27 26.24 32.59
CA LYS A 606 -11.17 27.08 33.07
C LYS A 606 -11.55 28.56 33.17
N ALA A 607 -12.57 28.99 32.44
CA ALA A 607 -13.07 30.37 32.43
C ALA A 607 -14.17 30.63 33.49
N ALA A 608 -14.82 29.58 33.99
CA ALA A 608 -15.81 29.61 35.09
C ALA A 608 -15.11 29.45 36.47
#